data_82dad8ba6371107eddbe79c841fe0782
#
_entry.id   82dad8ba6371107eddbe79c841fe0782
#
_cell.length_a   1.000
_cell.length_b   1.000
_cell.length_c   1.000
_cell.angle_alpha   90.00
_cell.angle_beta   90.00
_cell.angle_gamma   90.00
#
_symmetry.space_group_name_H-M   'P 1'
#
loop_
_entity.id
_entity.type
_entity.pdbx_description
1 polymer ?
#
loop_
_entity_poly.entity_id
_entity_poly.type
_entity_poly.pdbx_seq_one_letter_code
_entity_poly.pdbx_strand_id
1 'polypeptide(L)'
;MRITRHLVLTVSLIALAACSQTSQDDTGVTATADTPVAADAPPVPAATNATAKRWLADVEAIAAPSDNAGRRRVIEQRLESLGLAPEALAFESEHGPGENLLAPVSGAADAPLLLLGAHSDRVDEGQGATDNASGSAVVLALAERFKRAPLANHRVSVAFWDQEERGLLGAHAYVANVDPAPLQYVNFDVFGWGDTLWMMTPEENHPLVAASKTAAASAGLRLSAGEQYPPTDHRAFLKAGLPAVSYSLVGEDEIAAILSAYAGEKPATQPKLMGVIHSEQDTLAQVDPDAAASGIDAIESALRQWDAETIVD
;
A
#
# COMPACT_ATOMS: atom_id res chain seq x y z
N MET A 1 45.90 0.01 32.92
CA MET A 1 46.74 0.26 31.74
C MET A 1 46.49 -0.89 30.76
N ARG A 2 45.53 -0.76 29.87
CA ARG A 2 45.27 -1.71 28.77
C ARG A 2 45.08 -0.89 27.51
N ILE A 3 45.97 -1.13 26.53
CA ILE A 3 46.09 -0.43 25.28
C ILE A 3 45.16 -1.09 24.25
N THR A 4 44.21 -0.34 23.73
CA THR A 4 43.32 -0.79 22.66
C THR A 4 43.91 -0.36 21.29
N ARG A 5 44.23 -1.33 20.46
CA ARG A 5 44.76 -1.13 19.10
C ARG A 5 43.59 -0.89 18.14
N HIS A 6 43.59 0.26 17.47
CA HIS A 6 42.75 0.52 16.33
C HIS A 6 43.36 -0.09 15.06
N LEU A 7 42.58 -0.91 14.36
CA LEU A 7 42.91 -1.46 13.05
C LEU A 7 42.34 -0.52 11.98
N VAL A 8 43.20 0.14 11.25
CA VAL A 8 42.83 0.96 10.09
C VAL A 8 42.87 0.06 8.87
N LEU A 9 41.75 -0.08 8.17
CA LEU A 9 41.65 -0.81 6.91
C LEU A 9 41.74 0.20 5.77
N THR A 10 42.88 0.17 5.03
CA THR A 10 43.09 0.95 3.82
C THR A 10 42.57 0.19 2.61
N VAL A 11 41.63 0.78 1.89
CA VAL A 11 41.12 0.29 0.60
C VAL A 11 41.96 0.94 -0.51
N SER A 12 42.68 0.11 -1.28
CA SER A 12 43.43 0.55 -2.44
C SER A 12 42.58 0.57 -3.70
N LEU A 13 42.44 1.74 -4.31
CA LEU A 13 41.90 1.88 -5.67
C LEU A 13 42.96 1.43 -6.69
N ILE A 14 42.59 0.50 -7.55
CA ILE A 14 43.36 0.15 -8.76
C ILE A 14 42.70 0.84 -9.94
N ALA A 15 43.42 1.81 -10.53
CA ALA A 15 43.06 2.43 -11.80
C ALA A 15 43.67 1.62 -12.96
N LEU A 16 42.82 1.10 -13.85
CA LEU A 16 43.26 0.56 -15.14
C LEU A 16 43.21 1.66 -16.20
N ALA A 17 44.36 1.98 -16.73
CA ALA A 17 44.52 2.81 -17.93
C ALA A 17 44.44 1.90 -19.16
N ALA A 18 43.52 2.14 -20.08
CA ALA A 18 43.47 1.51 -21.39
C ALA A 18 44.00 2.45 -22.45
N CYS A 19 45.07 2.02 -23.15
CA CYS A 19 45.65 2.69 -24.31
C CYS A 19 44.74 2.54 -25.52
N SER A 20 44.47 3.67 -26.20
CA SER A 20 43.86 3.74 -27.53
C SER A 20 44.92 3.49 -28.61
N GLN A 21 44.63 2.59 -29.55
CA GLN A 21 45.28 2.53 -30.87
C GLN A 21 44.23 2.84 -31.94
N THR A 22 44.52 3.87 -32.71
CA THR A 22 43.78 4.26 -33.92
C THR A 22 44.27 3.44 -35.09
N SER A 23 43.38 2.82 -35.85
CA SER A 23 43.57 2.50 -37.25
C SER A 23 42.34 2.92 -38.03
N GLN A 24 42.56 3.84 -38.98
CA GLN A 24 41.60 4.20 -40.02
C GLN A 24 41.56 3.09 -41.08
N ASP A 25 40.36 2.66 -41.43
CA ASP A 25 40.04 2.19 -42.77
C ASP A 25 38.62 2.60 -43.12
N ASP A 26 38.56 3.34 -44.24
CA ASP A 26 37.42 3.99 -44.83
C ASP A 26 36.70 2.98 -45.75
N THR A 27 35.48 2.51 -45.38
CA THR A 27 34.55 2.00 -46.34
C THR A 27 33.14 2.41 -45.91
N GLY A 28 32.58 3.37 -46.63
CA GLY A 28 31.23 3.87 -46.44
C GLY A 28 30.17 2.77 -46.59
N VAL A 29 29.56 2.44 -45.46
CA VAL A 29 28.22 1.81 -45.45
C VAL A 29 27.33 2.69 -44.56
N THR A 30 26.35 3.35 -45.21
CA THR A 30 25.29 4.06 -44.51
C THR A 30 24.46 3.05 -43.76
N ALA A 31 24.76 2.84 -42.48
CA ALA A 31 23.90 2.15 -41.52
C ALA A 31 22.76 3.12 -41.19
N THR A 32 21.56 2.82 -41.69
CA THR A 32 20.34 3.39 -41.11
C THR A 32 20.30 2.96 -39.65
N ALA A 33 20.40 3.92 -38.76
CA ALA A 33 20.18 3.69 -37.34
C ALA A 33 18.73 3.24 -37.14
N ASP A 34 18.53 1.94 -36.91
CA ASP A 34 17.26 1.45 -36.37
C ASP A 34 17.10 2.12 -34.99
N THR A 35 16.20 3.08 -34.94
CA THR A 35 15.68 3.61 -33.69
C THR A 35 15.04 2.43 -32.97
N PRO A 36 15.44 2.06 -31.72
CA PRO A 36 14.77 1.01 -31.01
C PRO A 36 13.32 1.42 -30.86
N VAL A 37 12.40 0.63 -31.46
CA VAL A 37 10.97 0.74 -31.21
C VAL A 37 10.82 0.51 -29.72
N ALA A 38 10.38 1.53 -28.98
CA ALA A 38 10.01 1.38 -27.60
C ALA A 38 9.02 0.21 -27.54
N ALA A 39 9.35 -0.83 -26.77
CA ALA A 39 8.41 -1.91 -26.52
C ALA A 39 7.13 -1.28 -25.99
N ASP A 40 6.00 -1.52 -26.67
CA ASP A 40 4.71 -1.01 -26.24
C ASP A 40 4.51 -1.42 -24.77
N ALA A 41 4.26 -0.42 -23.91
CA ALA A 41 3.93 -0.69 -22.51
C ALA A 41 2.73 -1.64 -22.47
N PRO A 42 2.72 -2.63 -21.58
CA PRO A 42 1.59 -3.55 -21.47
C PRO A 42 0.30 -2.76 -21.25
N PRO A 43 -0.81 -3.18 -21.86
CA PRO A 43 -2.06 -2.45 -21.81
C PRO A 43 -2.60 -2.39 -20.38
N VAL A 44 -3.14 -1.23 -19.98
CA VAL A 44 -3.86 -1.07 -18.72
C VAL A 44 -5.07 -2.00 -18.71
N PRO A 45 -5.30 -2.79 -17.65
CA PRO A 45 -6.41 -3.72 -17.58
C PRO A 45 -7.78 -3.04 -17.73
N ALA A 46 -8.73 -3.69 -18.39
CA ALA A 46 -10.07 -3.17 -18.57
C ALA A 46 -10.90 -3.36 -17.29
N ALA A 47 -11.54 -2.28 -16.82
CA ALA A 47 -12.49 -2.30 -15.71
C ALA A 47 -13.91 -2.49 -16.21
N THR A 48 -14.67 -3.48 -15.70
CA THR A 48 -16.00 -3.82 -16.24
C THR A 48 -17.13 -3.07 -15.54
N ASN A 49 -17.04 -2.84 -14.23
CA ASN A 49 -18.11 -2.20 -13.45
C ASN A 49 -17.71 -0.80 -12.93
N ALA A 50 -18.66 -0.09 -12.31
CA ALA A 50 -18.46 1.30 -11.87
C ALA A 50 -17.44 1.42 -10.73
N THR A 51 -17.39 0.45 -9.79
CA THR A 51 -16.42 0.40 -8.69
C THR A 51 -15.01 0.20 -9.25
N ALA A 52 -14.83 -0.79 -10.13
CA ALA A 52 -13.56 -1.08 -10.79
C ALA A 52 -13.02 0.13 -11.56
N LYS A 53 -13.88 0.79 -12.35
CA LYS A 53 -13.50 1.98 -13.13
C LYS A 53 -13.05 3.13 -12.23
N ARG A 54 -13.76 3.37 -11.14
CA ARG A 54 -13.42 4.45 -10.22
C ARG A 54 -12.14 4.16 -9.47
N TRP A 55 -12.01 2.96 -8.93
CA TRP A 55 -10.81 2.53 -8.24
C TRP A 55 -9.57 2.61 -9.14
N LEU A 56 -9.67 2.10 -10.40
CA LEU A 56 -8.57 2.19 -11.36
C LEU A 56 -8.19 3.65 -11.68
N ALA A 57 -9.18 4.53 -11.83
CA ALA A 57 -8.92 5.96 -12.05
C ALA A 57 -8.22 6.63 -10.84
N ASP A 58 -8.60 6.26 -9.60
CA ASP A 58 -7.94 6.74 -8.40
C ASP A 58 -6.49 6.19 -8.31
N VAL A 59 -6.24 4.90 -8.64
CA VAL A 59 -4.89 4.32 -8.72
C VAL A 59 -4.04 5.06 -9.76
N GLU A 60 -4.56 5.25 -10.98
CA GLU A 60 -3.88 5.96 -12.06
C GLU A 60 -3.49 7.38 -11.66
N ALA A 61 -4.43 8.11 -11.04
CA ALA A 61 -4.18 9.47 -10.60
C ALA A 61 -3.12 9.56 -9.49
N ILE A 62 -3.14 8.62 -8.51
CA ILE A 62 -2.16 8.57 -7.41
C ILE A 62 -0.79 8.12 -7.92
N ALA A 63 -0.72 7.20 -8.87
CA ALA A 63 0.52 6.68 -9.44
C ALA A 63 1.20 7.65 -10.44
N ALA A 64 0.46 8.60 -11.00
CA ALA A 64 0.96 9.51 -12.04
C ALA A 64 2.06 10.50 -11.58
N PRO A 65 2.01 11.10 -10.38
CA PRO A 65 3.08 11.99 -9.91
C PRO A 65 4.40 11.26 -9.69
N SER A 66 5.50 11.92 -10.03
CA SER A 66 6.86 11.38 -9.86
C SER A 66 7.39 11.47 -8.43
N ASP A 67 6.72 12.21 -7.54
CA ASP A 67 7.13 12.41 -6.16
C ASP A 67 6.00 12.18 -5.16
N ASN A 68 6.35 11.84 -3.91
CA ASN A 68 5.40 11.51 -2.85
C ASN A 68 4.52 12.69 -2.44
N ALA A 69 5.04 13.92 -2.53
CA ALA A 69 4.23 15.12 -2.28
C ALA A 69 3.14 15.31 -3.35
N GLY A 70 3.43 14.97 -4.59
CA GLY A 70 2.45 14.96 -5.68
C GLY A 70 1.35 13.93 -5.47
N ARG A 71 1.72 12.71 -5.07
CA ARG A 71 0.77 11.63 -4.73
C ARG A 71 -0.17 12.08 -3.61
N ARG A 72 0.38 12.64 -2.54
CA ARG A 72 -0.39 13.15 -1.40
C ARG A 72 -1.37 14.25 -1.83
N ARG A 73 -0.95 15.21 -2.67
CA ARG A 73 -1.85 16.25 -3.22
C ARG A 73 -3.01 15.66 -4.04
N VAL A 74 -2.78 14.62 -4.81
CA VAL A 74 -3.86 13.94 -5.55
C VAL A 74 -4.87 13.32 -4.60
N ILE A 75 -4.41 12.66 -3.54
CA ILE A 75 -5.28 12.08 -2.51
C ILE A 75 -6.09 13.18 -1.81
N GLU A 76 -5.44 14.28 -1.42
CA GLU A 76 -6.07 15.44 -0.80
C GLU A 76 -7.19 15.99 -1.69
N GLN A 77 -6.90 16.29 -2.96
CA GLN A 77 -7.88 16.77 -3.94
C GLN A 77 -9.05 15.79 -4.13
N ARG A 78 -8.76 14.48 -4.10
CA ARG A 78 -9.80 13.46 -4.19
C ARG A 78 -10.72 13.47 -2.97
N LEU A 79 -10.18 13.61 -1.76
CA LEU A 79 -10.95 13.76 -0.52
C LEU A 79 -11.80 15.03 -0.55
N GLU A 80 -11.24 16.15 -0.99
CA GLU A 80 -11.98 17.41 -1.18
C GLU A 80 -13.13 17.26 -2.19
N SER A 81 -12.88 16.56 -3.31
CA SER A 81 -13.91 16.28 -4.32
C SER A 81 -15.08 15.45 -3.78
N LEU A 82 -14.82 14.62 -2.77
CA LEU A 82 -15.83 13.91 -2.00
C LEU A 82 -16.54 14.84 -0.99
N GLY A 83 -16.12 16.12 -0.86
CA GLY A 83 -16.61 17.07 0.13
C GLY A 83 -16.20 16.67 1.55
N LEU A 84 -15.04 16.04 1.71
CA LEU A 84 -14.37 15.85 2.98
C LEU A 84 -13.40 16.99 3.22
N ALA A 85 -12.99 17.16 4.48
CA ALA A 85 -12.02 18.18 4.88
C ALA A 85 -10.74 17.48 5.36
N PRO A 86 -9.79 17.21 4.46
CA PRO A 86 -8.52 16.62 4.86
C PRO A 86 -7.70 17.58 5.72
N GLU A 87 -6.99 17.02 6.69
CA GLU A 87 -6.03 17.71 7.55
C GLU A 87 -4.65 17.09 7.33
N ALA A 88 -3.67 17.95 7.08
CA ALA A 88 -2.27 17.55 6.98
C ALA A 88 -1.62 17.56 8.36
N LEU A 89 -1.07 16.43 8.80
CA LEU A 89 -0.35 16.29 10.05
C LEU A 89 1.14 16.13 9.77
N ALA A 90 1.87 17.24 9.90
CA ALA A 90 3.31 17.26 9.73
C ALA A 90 4.04 16.53 10.86
N PHE A 91 5.14 15.85 10.54
CA PHE A 91 6.04 15.24 11.50
C PHE A 91 7.50 15.33 11.02
N GLU A 92 8.43 15.20 11.97
CA GLU A 92 9.86 15.16 11.67
C GLU A 92 10.39 13.74 11.83
N SER A 93 11.27 13.33 10.93
CA SER A 93 11.93 12.03 10.94
C SER A 93 13.43 12.15 10.62
N GLU A 94 14.17 11.06 10.78
CA GLU A 94 15.58 11.00 10.33
C GLU A 94 15.74 11.11 8.80
N HIS A 95 14.66 10.93 8.05
CA HIS A 95 14.61 11.10 6.59
C HIS A 95 14.07 12.46 6.16
N GLY A 96 13.94 13.40 7.11
CA GLY A 96 13.40 14.73 6.90
C GLY A 96 11.90 14.83 7.21
N PRO A 97 11.29 15.99 6.92
CA PRO A 97 9.88 16.23 7.20
C PRO A 97 8.98 15.27 6.42
N GLY A 98 7.95 14.76 7.09
CA GLY A 98 6.88 13.98 6.50
C GLY A 98 5.53 14.60 6.82
N GLU A 99 4.49 14.16 6.13
CA GLU A 99 3.15 14.69 6.28
C GLU A 99 2.08 13.63 6.02
N ASN A 100 1.36 13.24 7.07
CA ASN A 100 0.19 12.38 6.95
C ASN A 100 -1.04 13.19 6.57
N LEU A 101 -1.99 12.57 5.83
CA LEU A 101 -3.31 13.16 5.60
C LEU A 101 -4.36 12.39 6.40
N LEU A 102 -5.24 13.10 7.11
CA LEU A 102 -6.39 12.53 7.78
C LEU A 102 -7.66 13.25 7.36
N ALA A 103 -8.78 12.53 7.27
CA ALA A 103 -10.07 13.15 7.03
C ALA A 103 -11.19 12.44 7.79
N PRO A 104 -12.03 13.15 8.57
CA PRO A 104 -13.27 12.61 9.09
C PRO A 104 -14.24 12.34 7.93
N VAL A 105 -14.90 11.19 7.95
CA VAL A 105 -15.81 10.75 6.86
C VAL A 105 -17.26 10.82 7.30
N SER A 106 -17.61 10.19 8.42
CA SER A 106 -18.99 10.07 8.87
C SER A 106 -19.09 9.66 10.33
N GLY A 107 -20.31 9.74 10.90
CA GLY A 107 -20.64 9.35 12.25
C GLY A 107 -20.61 10.50 13.25
N ALA A 108 -21.17 10.29 14.44
CA ALA A 108 -21.17 11.28 15.53
C ALA A 108 -19.77 11.43 16.13
N ALA A 109 -19.43 12.65 16.57
CA ALA A 109 -18.09 12.94 17.07
C ALA A 109 -17.68 12.14 18.32
N ASP A 110 -18.64 11.72 19.11
CA ASP A 110 -18.49 10.93 20.32
C ASP A 110 -18.55 9.40 20.10
N ALA A 111 -18.90 8.97 18.88
CA ALA A 111 -18.91 7.53 18.56
C ALA A 111 -17.48 6.98 18.50
N PRO A 112 -17.28 5.69 18.83
CA PRO A 112 -15.99 5.03 18.68
C PRO A 112 -15.42 5.15 17.26
N LEU A 113 -14.11 5.35 17.15
CA LEU A 113 -13.46 5.58 15.86
C LEU A 113 -13.04 4.27 15.18
N LEU A 114 -13.57 4.04 13.97
CA LEU A 114 -12.99 3.16 12.97
C LEU A 114 -12.07 4.00 12.07
N LEU A 115 -10.77 3.71 12.09
CA LEU A 115 -9.78 4.37 11.25
C LEU A 115 -9.37 3.44 10.10
N LEU A 116 -9.58 3.87 8.87
CA LEU A 116 -9.15 3.17 7.65
C LEU A 116 -7.91 3.86 7.10
N GLY A 117 -6.85 3.12 6.78
CA GLY A 117 -5.64 3.76 6.30
C GLY A 117 -4.85 2.94 5.30
N ALA A 118 -3.97 3.63 4.58
CA ALA A 118 -2.98 3.11 3.66
C ALA A 118 -1.80 4.08 3.63
N HIS A 119 -0.61 3.62 3.21
CA HIS A 119 0.44 4.59 2.96
C HIS A 119 0.30 5.26 1.59
N SER A 120 0.81 6.47 1.48
CA SER A 120 0.72 7.30 0.28
C SER A 120 2.04 7.41 -0.47
N ASP A 121 3.16 7.16 0.20
CA ASP A 121 4.48 7.18 -0.39
C ASP A 121 4.76 5.93 -1.23
N ARG A 122 5.86 5.93 -1.94
CA ARG A 122 6.44 4.83 -2.71
C ARG A 122 7.96 4.94 -2.72
N VAL A 123 8.62 3.87 -3.08
CA VAL A 123 10.05 3.88 -3.44
C VAL A 123 10.30 4.65 -4.75
N ASP A 124 11.55 4.90 -5.10
CA ASP A 124 11.90 5.64 -6.32
C ASP A 124 11.64 4.83 -7.61
N GLU A 125 11.72 3.50 -7.55
CA GLU A 125 11.49 2.58 -8.65
C GLU A 125 10.01 2.38 -8.96
N GLY A 126 9.66 2.29 -10.24
CA GLY A 126 8.30 2.04 -10.70
C GLY A 126 7.35 3.22 -10.50
N GLN A 127 6.06 2.96 -10.59
CA GLN A 127 4.99 3.93 -10.39
C GLN A 127 4.34 3.82 -8.99
N GLY A 128 4.61 2.75 -8.24
CA GLY A 128 3.92 2.46 -7.00
C GLY A 128 2.41 2.32 -7.20
N ALA A 129 2.01 1.69 -8.32
CA ALA A 129 0.60 1.47 -8.64
C ALA A 129 0.01 0.38 -7.72
N THR A 130 0.77 -0.69 -7.51
CA THR A 130 0.42 -1.78 -6.61
C THR A 130 0.76 -1.40 -5.17
N ASP A 131 1.96 -0.86 -4.95
CA ASP A 131 2.52 -0.49 -3.67
C ASP A 131 2.76 1.03 -3.57
N ASN A 132 1.84 1.86 -3.03
CA ASN A 132 0.53 1.45 -2.53
C ASN A 132 -0.58 2.42 -3.00
N ALA A 133 -0.57 2.83 -4.30
CA ALA A 133 -1.71 3.57 -4.84
C ALA A 133 -2.98 2.70 -4.80
N SER A 134 -2.83 1.37 -4.93
CA SER A 134 -3.93 0.41 -4.88
C SER A 134 -4.66 0.41 -3.54
N GLY A 135 -3.95 0.32 -2.42
CA GLY A 135 -4.53 0.39 -1.08
C GLY A 135 -5.09 1.78 -0.76
N SER A 136 -4.38 2.85 -1.16
CA SER A 136 -4.88 4.22 -1.04
C SER A 136 -6.21 4.41 -1.78
N ALA A 137 -6.37 3.84 -2.98
CA ALA A 137 -7.63 3.88 -3.73
C ALA A 137 -8.76 3.06 -3.07
N VAL A 138 -8.44 1.97 -2.33
CA VAL A 138 -9.43 1.26 -1.50
C VAL A 138 -9.93 2.17 -0.39
N VAL A 139 -9.04 2.86 0.32
CA VAL A 139 -9.42 3.80 1.40
C VAL A 139 -10.31 4.91 0.87
N LEU A 140 -10.01 5.48 -0.30
CA LEU A 140 -10.84 6.50 -0.97
C LEU A 140 -12.23 5.95 -1.35
N ALA A 141 -12.29 4.73 -1.90
CA ALA A 141 -13.57 4.09 -2.25
C ALA A 141 -14.45 3.84 -1.02
N LEU A 142 -13.86 3.36 0.08
CA LEU A 142 -14.57 3.15 1.35
C LEU A 142 -15.00 4.47 1.98
N ALA A 143 -14.18 5.53 1.90
CA ALA A 143 -14.54 6.87 2.35
C ALA A 143 -15.80 7.39 1.62
N GLU A 144 -15.84 7.26 0.29
CA GLU A 144 -17.02 7.63 -0.50
C GLU A 144 -18.26 6.86 -0.08
N ARG A 145 -18.13 5.55 0.16
CA ARG A 145 -19.23 4.67 0.55
C ARG A 145 -19.76 4.97 1.95
N PHE A 146 -18.86 5.12 2.94
CA PHE A 146 -19.26 5.41 4.32
C PHE A 146 -19.71 6.87 4.50
N LYS A 147 -19.30 7.79 3.65
CA LYS A 147 -19.90 9.13 3.59
C LYS A 147 -21.36 9.07 3.11
N ARG A 148 -21.63 8.30 2.05
CA ARG A 148 -22.96 8.17 1.48
C ARG A 148 -23.92 7.37 2.38
N ALA A 149 -23.42 6.34 3.04
CA ALA A 149 -24.17 5.47 3.94
C ALA A 149 -23.32 5.19 5.19
N PRO A 150 -23.40 6.05 6.23
CA PRO A 150 -22.64 5.91 7.46
C PRO A 150 -22.83 4.56 8.14
N LEU A 151 -21.88 4.16 8.98
CA LEU A 151 -22.01 3.08 9.94
C LEU A 151 -23.00 3.48 11.05
N ALA A 152 -23.60 2.51 11.70
CA ALA A 152 -24.62 2.76 12.72
C ALA A 152 -23.99 3.12 14.09
N ASN A 153 -22.88 2.45 14.45
CA ASN A 153 -22.32 2.50 15.79
C ASN A 153 -20.94 3.17 15.85
N HIS A 154 -20.24 3.32 14.71
CA HIS A 154 -18.90 3.90 14.65
C HIS A 154 -18.84 5.15 13.79
N ARG A 155 -18.02 6.12 14.21
CA ARG A 155 -17.55 7.15 13.29
C ARG A 155 -16.39 6.61 12.46
N VAL A 156 -16.31 7.06 11.21
CA VAL A 156 -15.27 6.64 10.28
C VAL A 156 -14.37 7.84 9.98
N SER A 157 -13.07 7.63 10.03
CA SER A 157 -12.06 8.52 9.47
C SER A 157 -11.12 7.74 8.57
N VAL A 158 -10.47 8.45 7.65
CA VAL A 158 -9.44 7.88 6.78
C VAL A 158 -8.10 8.54 7.04
N ALA A 159 -7.02 7.79 6.81
CA ALA A 159 -5.65 8.24 6.97
C ALA A 159 -4.77 7.76 5.82
N PHE A 160 -3.81 8.59 5.42
CA PHE A 160 -2.82 8.25 4.42
C PHE A 160 -1.45 8.58 5.02
N TRP A 161 -0.64 7.54 5.23
CA TRP A 161 0.64 7.65 5.91
C TRP A 161 1.74 8.01 4.92
N ASP A 162 2.66 8.85 5.36
CA ASP A 162 3.87 9.19 4.63
C ASP A 162 5.08 8.44 5.21
N GLN A 163 6.07 8.16 4.39
CA GLN A 163 7.32 7.49 4.79
C GLN A 163 7.12 6.09 5.40
N GLU A 164 6.15 5.34 4.90
CA GLU A 164 6.00 3.92 5.23
C GLU A 164 7.22 3.13 4.77
N GLU A 165 7.64 3.35 3.52
CA GLU A 165 8.78 2.75 2.84
C GLU A 165 10.14 3.01 3.54
N ARG A 166 10.15 3.93 4.48
CA ARG A 166 11.30 4.32 5.29
C ARG A 166 11.23 3.82 6.73
N GLY A 167 10.27 2.93 7.03
CA GLY A 167 10.12 2.28 8.33
C GLY A 167 8.86 2.68 9.09
N LEU A 168 7.71 2.83 8.41
CA LEU A 168 6.38 3.10 8.99
C LEU A 168 6.33 4.44 9.74
N LEU A 169 7.13 5.44 9.30
CA LEU A 169 7.41 6.62 10.11
C LEU A 169 6.16 7.48 10.34
N GLY A 170 5.31 7.63 9.31
CA GLY A 170 4.05 8.37 9.43
C GLY A 170 3.08 7.73 10.41
N ALA A 171 2.90 6.41 10.34
CA ALA A 171 2.07 5.67 11.27
C ALA A 171 2.62 5.74 12.69
N HIS A 172 3.96 5.61 12.87
CA HIS A 172 4.62 5.79 14.17
C HIS A 172 4.42 7.20 14.74
N ALA A 173 4.55 8.24 13.91
CA ALA A 173 4.34 9.62 14.34
C ALA A 173 2.89 9.85 14.79
N TYR A 174 1.92 9.26 14.08
CA TYR A 174 0.51 9.35 14.44
C TYR A 174 0.22 8.69 15.78
N VAL A 175 0.58 7.40 15.97
CA VAL A 175 0.24 6.67 17.21
C VAL A 175 0.95 7.22 18.44
N ALA A 176 2.06 7.94 18.28
CA ALA A 176 2.75 8.60 19.39
C ALA A 176 1.97 9.79 19.98
N ASN A 177 1.02 10.36 19.23
CA ASN A 177 0.32 11.60 19.57
C ASN A 177 -1.21 11.51 19.45
N VAL A 178 -1.76 10.32 19.14
CA VAL A 178 -3.20 10.18 18.91
C VAL A 178 -4.00 10.25 20.19
N ASP A 179 -4.99 11.17 20.22
CA ASP A 179 -6.00 11.30 21.28
C ASP A 179 -7.29 11.90 20.67
N PRO A 180 -8.44 11.23 20.73
CA PRO A 180 -8.65 9.86 21.21
C PRO A 180 -8.11 8.80 20.25
N ALA A 181 -7.64 7.68 20.81
CA ALA A 181 -7.18 6.53 20.03
C ALA A 181 -8.33 5.88 19.24
N PRO A 182 -8.07 5.31 18.04
CA PRO A 182 -9.07 4.52 17.33
C PRO A 182 -9.42 3.25 18.12
N LEU A 183 -10.72 2.90 18.11
CA LEU A 183 -11.17 1.60 18.60
C LEU A 183 -10.62 0.47 17.73
N GLN A 184 -10.58 0.70 16.42
CA GLN A 184 -10.07 -0.25 15.43
C GLN A 184 -9.37 0.51 14.30
N TYR A 185 -8.15 0.08 13.97
CA TYR A 185 -7.45 0.48 12.76
C TYR A 185 -7.53 -0.64 11.70
N VAL A 186 -7.82 -0.28 10.46
CA VAL A 186 -7.82 -1.20 9.32
C VAL A 186 -6.88 -0.66 8.26
N ASN A 187 -5.81 -1.38 8.01
CA ASN A 187 -4.79 -1.05 7.02
C ASN A 187 -5.09 -1.72 5.68
N PHE A 188 -4.72 -1.04 4.59
CA PHE A 188 -4.79 -1.58 3.23
C PHE A 188 -3.44 -1.40 2.57
N ASP A 189 -2.84 -2.54 2.22
CA ASP A 189 -1.52 -2.53 1.60
C ASP A 189 -1.42 -3.63 0.55
N VAL A 190 -1.02 -3.24 -0.68
CA VAL A 190 -1.00 -4.13 -1.83
C VAL A 190 -2.38 -4.74 -2.11
N PHE A 191 -3.23 -3.96 -2.76
CA PHE A 191 -4.57 -4.40 -3.15
C PHE A 191 -4.63 -4.58 -4.67
N GLY A 192 -3.72 -5.44 -5.21
CA GLY A 192 -3.36 -5.42 -6.63
C GLY A 192 -4.14 -6.37 -7.52
N TRP A 193 -4.28 -7.64 -7.14
CA TRP A 193 -4.86 -8.70 -7.98
C TRP A 193 -5.20 -9.92 -7.14
N GLY A 194 -5.76 -10.95 -7.80
CA GLY A 194 -5.95 -12.27 -7.23
C GLY A 194 -7.34 -12.53 -6.71
N ASP A 195 -7.49 -13.63 -6.01
CA ASP A 195 -8.76 -14.19 -5.58
C ASP A 195 -8.89 -14.30 -4.05
N THR A 196 -7.92 -13.78 -3.31
CA THR A 196 -7.83 -13.97 -1.87
C THR A 196 -7.64 -12.65 -1.14
N LEU A 197 -8.58 -12.32 -0.27
CA LEU A 197 -8.35 -11.33 0.78
C LEU A 197 -7.40 -11.95 1.81
N TRP A 198 -6.20 -11.41 1.88
CA TRP A 198 -5.22 -11.79 2.89
C TRP A 198 -5.32 -10.82 4.05
N MET A 199 -5.73 -11.33 5.21
CA MET A 199 -5.99 -10.53 6.40
C MET A 199 -4.96 -10.84 7.49
N MET A 200 -4.19 -9.83 7.88
CA MET A 200 -3.44 -9.87 9.13
C MET A 200 -4.38 -9.62 10.30
N THR A 201 -4.33 -10.48 11.28
CA THR A 201 -4.99 -10.30 12.57
C THR A 201 -4.17 -10.95 13.69
N PRO A 202 -3.96 -10.27 14.84
CA PRO A 202 -3.27 -10.87 15.98
C PRO A 202 -4.12 -11.91 16.71
N GLU A 203 -5.43 -11.94 16.45
CA GLU A 203 -6.39 -12.81 17.11
C GLU A 203 -7.22 -13.59 16.09
N GLU A 204 -7.14 -14.92 16.12
CA GLU A 204 -7.96 -15.77 15.24
C GLU A 204 -9.46 -15.57 15.43
N ASN A 205 -9.87 -15.18 16.63
CA ASN A 205 -11.28 -14.93 16.99
C ASN A 205 -11.69 -13.46 16.84
N HIS A 206 -10.87 -12.63 16.19
CA HIS A 206 -11.26 -11.24 15.96
C HIS A 206 -12.60 -11.18 15.20
N PRO A 207 -13.57 -10.35 15.64
CA PRO A 207 -14.92 -10.32 15.02
C PRO A 207 -14.87 -10.05 13.51
N LEU A 208 -13.93 -9.24 13.02
CA LEU A 208 -13.75 -9.00 11.59
C LEU A 208 -13.36 -10.25 10.80
N VAL A 209 -12.79 -11.31 11.41
CA VAL A 209 -12.45 -12.55 10.69
C VAL A 209 -13.73 -13.25 10.20
N ALA A 210 -14.69 -13.43 11.08
CA ALA A 210 -15.96 -14.07 10.72
C ALA A 210 -16.74 -13.27 9.69
N ALA A 211 -16.84 -11.96 9.89
CA ALA A 211 -17.48 -11.03 8.95
C ALA A 211 -16.78 -11.05 7.58
N SER A 212 -15.44 -10.97 7.55
CA SER A 212 -14.66 -11.01 6.30
C SER A 212 -14.78 -12.34 5.57
N LYS A 213 -14.84 -13.46 6.30
CA LYS A 213 -15.02 -14.79 5.69
C LYS A 213 -16.36 -14.88 4.96
N THR A 214 -17.42 -14.42 5.59
CA THR A 214 -18.78 -14.41 5.01
C THR A 214 -18.83 -13.49 3.80
N ALA A 215 -18.31 -12.28 3.93
CA ALA A 215 -18.32 -11.27 2.87
C ALA A 215 -17.45 -11.67 1.67
N ALA A 216 -16.24 -12.19 1.90
CA ALA A 216 -15.36 -12.68 0.84
C ALA A 216 -16.02 -13.79 0.03
N ALA A 217 -16.60 -14.81 0.72
CA ALA A 217 -17.30 -15.89 0.04
C ALA A 217 -18.49 -15.38 -0.80
N SER A 218 -19.24 -14.38 -0.31
CA SER A 218 -20.33 -13.77 -1.06
C SER A 218 -19.87 -12.98 -2.29
N ALA A 219 -18.66 -12.46 -2.27
CA ALA A 219 -18.03 -11.75 -3.39
C ALA A 219 -17.25 -12.69 -4.33
N GLY A 220 -17.26 -14.00 -4.10
CA GLY A 220 -16.51 -15.00 -4.89
C GLY A 220 -15.02 -15.01 -4.59
N LEU A 221 -14.60 -14.45 -3.45
CA LEU A 221 -13.22 -14.41 -2.98
C LEU A 221 -13.00 -15.42 -1.85
N ARG A 222 -11.74 -15.72 -1.58
CA ARG A 222 -11.29 -16.46 -0.40
C ARG A 222 -10.88 -15.51 0.70
N LEU A 223 -10.76 -16.01 1.92
CA LEU A 223 -10.10 -15.33 3.03
C LEU A 223 -8.95 -16.19 3.54
N SER A 224 -7.76 -15.61 3.61
CA SER A 224 -6.62 -16.13 4.36
C SER A 224 -6.35 -15.18 5.52
N ALA A 225 -6.58 -15.62 6.77
CA ALA A 225 -6.44 -14.77 7.96
C ALA A 225 -5.47 -15.38 8.96
N GLY A 226 -4.64 -14.55 9.60
CA GLY A 226 -3.67 -14.98 10.62
C GLY A 226 -2.64 -13.91 10.97
N GLU A 227 -1.75 -14.23 11.93
CA GLU A 227 -0.69 -13.31 12.38
C GLU A 227 0.43 -13.13 11.37
N GLN A 228 0.71 -14.16 10.56
CA GLN A 228 1.81 -14.12 9.60
C GLN A 228 1.44 -13.24 8.42
N TYR A 229 2.18 -12.16 8.27
CA TYR A 229 1.91 -11.13 7.27
C TYR A 229 3.16 -10.23 7.08
N PRO A 230 3.38 -9.65 5.90
CA PRO A 230 4.44 -8.67 5.69
C PRO A 230 4.32 -7.47 6.65
N PRO A 231 5.45 -6.88 7.06
CA PRO A 231 5.42 -5.68 7.89
C PRO A 231 4.84 -4.49 7.11
N THR A 232 3.86 -3.79 7.68
CA THR A 232 3.29 -2.54 7.16
C THR A 232 2.69 -1.74 8.34
N ASP A 233 2.01 -0.63 8.08
CA ASP A 233 1.59 0.37 9.08
C ASP A 233 0.80 -0.19 10.28
N HIS A 234 0.06 -1.29 10.13
CA HIS A 234 -0.63 -1.95 11.25
C HIS A 234 0.31 -2.25 12.43
N ARG A 235 1.61 -2.47 12.14
CA ARG A 235 2.60 -2.77 13.19
C ARG A 235 2.85 -1.60 14.13
N ALA A 236 2.78 -0.37 13.63
CA ALA A 236 2.92 0.82 14.47
C ALA A 236 1.79 0.88 15.51
N PHE A 237 0.56 0.58 15.09
CA PHE A 237 -0.62 0.53 15.95
C PHE A 237 -0.53 -0.59 16.98
N LEU A 238 -0.26 -1.82 16.56
CA LEU A 238 -0.11 -2.96 17.48
C LEU A 238 1.00 -2.73 18.51
N LYS A 239 2.13 -2.17 18.09
CA LYS A 239 3.24 -1.81 19.00
C LYS A 239 2.84 -0.75 20.03
N ALA A 240 1.92 0.15 19.67
CA ALA A 240 1.34 1.14 20.57
C ALA A 240 0.21 0.57 21.45
N GLY A 241 -0.14 -0.71 21.30
CA GLY A 241 -1.25 -1.35 22.03
C GLY A 241 -2.64 -1.02 21.48
N LEU A 242 -2.70 -0.52 20.24
CA LEU A 242 -3.96 -0.19 19.56
C LEU A 242 -4.41 -1.34 18.68
N PRO A 243 -5.71 -1.72 18.70
CA PRO A 243 -6.24 -2.77 17.84
C PRO A 243 -6.06 -2.44 16.36
N ALA A 244 -5.47 -3.37 15.61
CA ALA A 244 -5.24 -3.20 14.18
C ALA A 244 -5.34 -4.52 13.42
N VAL A 245 -5.86 -4.44 12.20
CA VAL A 245 -5.83 -5.49 11.19
C VAL A 245 -5.31 -4.91 9.88
N SER A 246 -4.85 -5.76 8.96
CA SER A 246 -4.42 -5.33 7.63
C SER A 246 -5.02 -6.23 6.56
N TYR A 247 -5.32 -5.67 5.39
CA TYR A 247 -5.80 -6.41 4.23
C TYR A 247 -4.94 -6.16 3.00
N SER A 248 -4.62 -7.25 2.30
CA SER A 248 -4.14 -7.25 0.92
C SER A 248 -5.09 -8.04 0.04
N LEU A 249 -5.01 -7.84 -1.27
CA LEU A 249 -5.66 -8.70 -2.26
C LEU A 249 -4.59 -9.29 -3.17
N VAL A 250 -4.36 -10.60 -3.06
CA VAL A 250 -3.30 -11.35 -3.78
C VAL A 250 -3.82 -12.73 -4.22
N GLY A 251 -3.03 -13.45 -5.01
CA GLY A 251 -3.32 -14.86 -5.29
C GLY A 251 -3.06 -15.75 -4.06
N GLU A 252 -3.96 -16.71 -3.77
CA GLU A 252 -3.77 -17.65 -2.67
C GLU A 252 -2.45 -18.41 -2.79
N ASP A 253 -2.09 -18.78 -4.01
CA ASP A 253 -0.89 -19.54 -4.33
C ASP A 253 0.40 -18.77 -4.08
N GLU A 254 0.34 -17.45 -3.93
CA GLU A 254 1.50 -16.60 -3.65
C GLU A 254 1.80 -16.47 -2.14
N ILE A 255 0.80 -16.60 -1.26
CA ILE A 255 0.92 -16.23 0.16
C ILE A 255 2.07 -16.95 0.86
N ALA A 256 2.16 -18.27 0.70
CA ALA A 256 3.22 -19.05 1.34
C ALA A 256 4.63 -18.65 0.85
N ALA A 257 4.77 -18.37 -0.46
CA ALA A 257 6.02 -17.95 -1.05
C ALA A 257 6.42 -16.53 -0.64
N ILE A 258 5.44 -15.62 -0.49
CA ILE A 258 5.65 -14.26 0.05
C ILE A 258 6.17 -14.35 1.48
N LEU A 259 5.51 -15.13 2.35
CA LEU A 259 5.95 -15.32 3.74
C LEU A 259 7.37 -15.90 3.83
N SER A 260 7.70 -16.91 3.01
CA SER A 260 9.08 -17.44 2.94
C SER A 260 10.09 -16.37 2.54
N ALA A 261 9.77 -15.54 1.54
CA ALA A 261 10.64 -14.45 1.11
C ALA A 261 10.91 -13.43 2.24
N TYR A 262 9.87 -13.02 2.95
CA TYR A 262 10.01 -12.12 4.11
C TYR A 262 10.74 -12.76 5.31
N ALA A 263 10.70 -14.10 5.44
CA ALA A 263 11.50 -14.83 6.41
C ALA A 263 12.99 -14.97 5.99
N GLY A 264 13.39 -14.43 4.83
CA GLY A 264 14.74 -14.54 4.29
C GLY A 264 15.03 -15.89 3.66
N GLU A 265 14.01 -16.71 3.41
CA GLU A 265 14.12 -17.99 2.72
C GLU A 265 13.99 -17.77 1.21
N LYS A 266 14.52 -18.72 0.43
CA LYS A 266 14.34 -18.71 -1.03
C LYS A 266 13.11 -19.55 -1.38
N PRO A 267 11.97 -18.94 -1.80
CA PRO A 267 10.81 -19.71 -2.21
C PRO A 267 11.11 -20.54 -3.46
N ALA A 268 10.43 -21.68 -3.60
CA ALA A 268 10.58 -22.56 -4.77
C ALA A 268 10.17 -21.87 -6.08
N THR A 269 9.16 -21.02 -6.00
CA THR A 269 8.71 -20.13 -7.09
C THR A 269 8.68 -18.70 -6.55
N GLN A 270 9.25 -17.76 -7.29
CA GLN A 270 9.15 -16.35 -6.92
C GLN A 270 7.70 -15.89 -7.07
N PRO A 271 7.06 -15.37 -6.00
CA PRO A 271 5.70 -14.86 -6.11
C PRO A 271 5.69 -13.61 -7.00
N LYS A 272 4.61 -13.40 -7.73
CA LYS A 272 4.43 -12.23 -8.60
C LYS A 272 4.65 -10.93 -7.82
N LEU A 273 4.11 -10.85 -6.60
CA LEU A 273 4.25 -9.69 -5.73
C LEU A 273 5.71 -9.24 -5.59
N MET A 274 6.63 -10.16 -5.25
CA MET A 274 8.06 -9.85 -5.05
C MET A 274 8.80 -9.48 -6.34
N GLY A 275 8.18 -9.71 -7.49
CA GLY A 275 8.72 -9.27 -8.78
C GLY A 275 8.15 -7.93 -9.25
N VAL A 276 7.08 -7.47 -8.62
CA VAL A 276 6.35 -6.24 -8.99
C VAL A 276 6.72 -5.10 -8.06
N ILE A 277 6.43 -5.21 -6.77
CA ILE A 277 6.69 -4.12 -5.81
C ILE A 277 8.18 -3.79 -5.74
N HIS A 278 8.50 -2.53 -5.45
CA HIS A 278 9.87 -2.00 -5.35
C HIS A 278 10.70 -2.23 -6.64
N SER A 279 10.05 -2.21 -7.79
CA SER A 279 10.69 -2.39 -9.09
C SER A 279 10.02 -1.58 -10.19
N GLU A 280 10.68 -1.44 -11.34
CA GLU A 280 10.12 -0.80 -12.54
C GLU A 280 8.86 -1.52 -13.08
N GLN A 281 8.56 -2.72 -12.57
CA GLN A 281 7.36 -3.46 -12.95
C GLN A 281 6.11 -2.99 -12.20
N ASP A 282 6.24 -2.21 -11.12
CA ASP A 282 5.08 -1.70 -10.37
C ASP A 282 4.38 -0.57 -11.14
N THR A 283 3.54 -0.99 -12.08
CA THR A 283 2.80 -0.13 -12.99
C THR A 283 1.31 -0.50 -13.01
N LEU A 284 0.48 0.36 -13.60
CA LEU A 284 -0.96 0.11 -13.79
C LEU A 284 -1.28 -1.19 -14.52
N ALA A 285 -0.36 -1.71 -15.34
CA ALA A 285 -0.56 -2.97 -16.07
C ALA A 285 -0.63 -4.20 -15.14
N GLN A 286 -0.20 -4.07 -13.90
CA GLN A 286 -0.14 -5.18 -12.93
C GLN A 286 -1.43 -5.36 -12.15
N VAL A 287 -2.23 -4.30 -11.98
CA VAL A 287 -3.44 -4.35 -11.13
C VAL A 287 -4.64 -4.95 -11.85
N ASP A 288 -5.53 -5.60 -11.09
CA ASP A 288 -6.80 -6.14 -11.56
C ASP A 288 -7.96 -5.34 -10.96
N PRO A 289 -8.57 -4.41 -11.71
CA PRO A 289 -9.61 -3.54 -11.17
C PRO A 289 -10.90 -4.27 -10.81
N ASP A 290 -11.23 -5.39 -11.46
CA ASP A 290 -12.45 -6.14 -11.15
C ASP A 290 -12.28 -6.99 -9.90
N ALA A 291 -11.10 -7.58 -9.69
CA ALA A 291 -10.74 -8.23 -8.45
C ALA A 291 -10.74 -7.23 -7.27
N ALA A 292 -10.14 -6.06 -7.47
CA ALA A 292 -10.15 -4.99 -6.46
C ALA A 292 -11.57 -4.52 -6.11
N ALA A 293 -12.45 -4.37 -7.10
CA ALA A 293 -13.85 -4.02 -6.87
C ALA A 293 -14.58 -5.06 -6.01
N SER A 294 -14.37 -6.35 -6.30
CA SER A 294 -14.92 -7.45 -5.50
C SER A 294 -14.40 -7.44 -4.07
N GLY A 295 -13.10 -7.15 -3.89
CA GLY A 295 -12.48 -6.99 -2.57
C GLY A 295 -13.05 -5.81 -1.79
N ILE A 296 -13.23 -4.65 -2.43
CA ILE A 296 -13.83 -3.46 -1.81
C ILE A 296 -15.26 -3.76 -1.36
N ASP A 297 -16.06 -4.45 -2.19
CA ASP A 297 -17.43 -4.83 -1.85
C ASP A 297 -17.47 -5.78 -0.65
N ALA A 298 -16.56 -6.75 -0.61
CA ALA A 298 -16.42 -7.68 0.50
C ALA A 298 -16.02 -6.96 1.80
N ILE A 299 -15.02 -6.05 1.75
CA ILE A 299 -14.57 -5.32 2.93
C ILE A 299 -15.64 -4.37 3.45
N GLU A 300 -16.34 -3.63 2.59
CA GLU A 300 -17.47 -2.81 3.04
C GLU A 300 -18.52 -3.66 3.76
N SER A 301 -18.90 -4.80 3.18
CA SER A 301 -19.87 -5.73 3.80
C SER A 301 -19.37 -6.24 5.14
N ALA A 302 -18.10 -6.64 5.24
CA ALA A 302 -17.51 -7.11 6.50
C ALA A 302 -17.50 -6.04 7.58
N LEU A 303 -17.13 -4.80 7.24
CA LEU A 303 -17.11 -3.68 8.19
C LEU A 303 -18.50 -3.29 8.65
N ARG A 304 -19.53 -3.36 7.78
CA ARG A 304 -20.93 -3.12 8.17
C ARG A 304 -21.47 -4.23 9.06
N GLN A 305 -21.12 -5.49 8.80
CA GLN A 305 -21.50 -6.59 9.68
C GLN A 305 -20.82 -6.45 11.05
N TRP A 306 -19.52 -6.16 11.08
CA TRP A 306 -18.78 -5.92 12.31
C TRP A 306 -19.36 -4.75 13.12
N ASP A 307 -19.70 -3.63 12.47
CA ASP A 307 -20.33 -2.46 13.09
C ASP A 307 -21.67 -2.83 13.76
N ALA A 308 -22.49 -3.63 13.07
CA ALA A 308 -23.79 -4.05 13.58
C ALA A 308 -23.71 -5.04 14.76
N GLU A 309 -22.64 -5.84 14.83
CA GLU A 309 -22.40 -6.84 15.88
C GLU A 309 -21.64 -6.27 17.09
N THR A 310 -20.96 -5.12 16.91
CA THR A 310 -20.24 -4.46 18.00
C THR A 310 -21.23 -3.74 18.90
N ILE A 311 -21.43 -4.28 20.10
CA ILE A 311 -22.24 -3.63 21.14
C ILE A 311 -21.36 -2.54 21.75
N VAL A 312 -21.74 -1.29 21.57
CA VAL A 312 -21.11 -0.14 22.26
C VAL A 312 -21.86 0.03 23.58
N ASP A 313 -21.23 -0.45 24.67
CA ASP A 313 -21.75 -0.28 26.05
C ASP A 313 -21.58 1.18 26.52
#